data_d93644e2780be12f59793665241548c3
#
_entry.id   d93644e2780be12f59793665241548c3
#
_cell.length_a   1.000
_cell.length_b   1.000
_cell.length_c   1.000
_cell.angle_alpha   90.00
_cell.angle_beta   90.00
_cell.angle_gamma   90.00
#
_symmetry.space_group_name_H-M   'P 1'
#
loop_
_entity.id
_entity.type
_entity.pdbx_description
1 polymer ?
#
loop_
_entity_poly.entity_id
_entity_poly.type
_entity_poly.pdbx_seq_one_letter_code
_entity_poly.pdbx_strand_id
1 'polypeptide(L)'
;MKIFHLLGLVVLLLSSCDDTSGTYIISEVAFKVNNLSEQEKQKTINEFINQEVLLTVLKGKIELTLSNKPTTSKITLQRVSNNCYSTTDGNITINLELEKKNFVQTKYKLIEYGGTDDKFFSL
;
A
#
# COMPACT_ATOMS: atom_id res chain seq x y z
N MET A 1 -3.02 40.83 -3.85
CA MET A 1 -2.07 39.92 -4.55
C MET A 1 -1.64 38.75 -3.64
N LYS A 2 -1.02 39.05 -2.52
CA LYS A 2 -0.60 37.97 -1.61
C LYS A 2 -1.75 37.14 -1.06
N ILE A 3 -2.90 37.75 -0.87
CA ILE A 3 -4.11 37.06 -0.39
C ILE A 3 -4.56 36.03 -1.40
N PHE A 4 -4.50 36.35 -2.69
CA PHE A 4 -4.87 35.40 -3.74
C PHE A 4 -3.93 34.22 -3.81
N HIS A 5 -2.63 34.47 -3.64
CA HIS A 5 -1.66 33.39 -3.59
C HIS A 5 -1.89 32.50 -2.38
N LEU A 6 -2.24 33.10 -1.25
CA LEU A 6 -2.54 32.35 -0.04
C LEU A 6 -3.76 31.46 -0.22
N LEU A 7 -4.83 32.00 -0.83
CA LEU A 7 -6.03 31.21 -1.12
C LEU A 7 -5.73 30.08 -2.12
N GLY A 8 -4.94 30.36 -3.15
CA GLY A 8 -4.53 29.35 -4.09
C GLY A 8 -3.71 28.25 -3.41
N LEU A 9 -2.84 28.61 -2.48
CA LEU A 9 -2.06 27.66 -1.72
C LEU A 9 -2.95 26.80 -0.82
N VAL A 10 -3.94 27.42 -0.17
CA VAL A 10 -4.89 26.68 0.67
C VAL A 10 -5.67 25.68 -0.15
N VAL A 11 -6.14 26.07 -1.33
CA VAL A 11 -6.86 25.16 -2.24
C VAL A 11 -5.96 24.00 -2.66
N LEU A 12 -4.71 24.27 -2.99
CA LEU A 12 -3.75 23.23 -3.34
C LEU A 12 -3.51 22.29 -2.16
N LEU A 13 -3.40 22.82 -0.95
CA LEU A 13 -3.25 21.99 0.25
C LEU A 13 -4.48 21.12 0.50
N LEU A 14 -5.67 21.65 0.30
CA LEU A 14 -6.91 20.87 0.42
C LEU A 14 -6.96 19.77 -0.64
N SER A 15 -6.56 20.06 -1.86
CA SER A 15 -6.46 19.05 -2.91
C SER A 15 -5.42 17.98 -2.55
N SER A 16 -4.31 18.38 -1.93
CA SER A 16 -3.29 17.46 -1.46
C SER A 16 -3.77 16.60 -0.30
N CYS A 17 -4.78 17.05 0.48
CA CYS A 17 -5.35 16.25 1.56
C CYS A 17 -6.02 14.97 1.05
N ASP A 18 -6.40 14.93 -0.24
CA ASP A 18 -6.93 13.72 -0.86
C ASP A 18 -5.83 12.79 -1.34
N ASP A 19 -4.60 13.26 -1.37
CA ASP A 19 -3.45 12.46 -1.78
C ASP A 19 -2.96 11.64 -0.59
N THR A 20 -3.02 10.33 -0.74
CA THR A 20 -2.59 9.38 0.29
C THR A 20 -1.12 8.97 0.14
N SER A 21 -0.37 9.66 -0.73
CA SER A 21 1.06 9.40 -0.87
C SER A 21 1.80 9.58 0.45
N GLY A 22 2.73 8.71 0.72
CA GLY A 22 3.54 8.79 1.94
C GLY A 22 4.20 7.48 2.27
N THR A 23 4.83 7.45 3.44
CA THR A 23 5.47 6.25 3.95
C THR A 23 4.53 5.55 4.91
N TYR A 24 4.28 4.27 4.63
CA TYR A 24 3.45 3.42 5.45
C TYR A 24 4.32 2.32 6.07
N ILE A 25 3.87 1.79 7.18
CA ILE A 25 4.58 0.70 7.86
C ILE A 25 3.67 -0.52 7.86
N ILE A 26 4.23 -1.67 7.51
CA ILE A 26 3.49 -2.93 7.60
C ILE A 26 3.31 -3.25 9.08
N SER A 27 2.09 -3.12 9.55
CA SER A 27 1.75 -3.32 10.97
C SER A 27 1.27 -4.74 11.27
N GLU A 28 0.80 -5.46 10.26
CA GLU A 28 0.28 -6.80 10.42
C GLU A 28 0.47 -7.60 9.15
N VAL A 29 0.78 -8.88 9.30
CA VAL A 29 0.86 -9.86 8.21
C VAL A 29 -0.02 -11.04 8.60
N ALA A 30 -0.98 -11.38 7.75
CA ALA A 30 -1.91 -12.47 7.98
C ALA A 30 -1.98 -13.39 6.77
N PHE A 31 -2.47 -14.61 6.97
CA PHE A 31 -2.60 -15.64 5.94
C PHE A 31 -4.04 -16.13 5.91
N LYS A 32 -4.54 -16.40 4.71
CA LYS A 32 -5.93 -16.80 4.53
C LYS A 32 -6.15 -18.28 4.85
N VAL A 33 -5.21 -19.12 4.43
CA VAL A 33 -5.32 -20.58 4.55
C VAL A 33 -4.06 -21.12 5.22
N ASN A 34 -4.19 -22.24 5.89
CA ASN A 34 -3.10 -22.84 6.65
C ASN A 34 -2.28 -23.83 5.82
N ASN A 35 -1.80 -23.40 4.65
CA ASN A 35 -0.97 -24.24 3.80
C ASN A 35 0.51 -24.18 4.15
N LEU A 36 0.90 -23.19 4.94
CA LEU A 36 2.26 -23.02 5.40
C LEU A 36 2.43 -23.53 6.82
N SER A 37 3.62 -24.04 7.14
CA SER A 37 3.96 -24.38 8.52
C SER A 37 4.04 -23.11 9.38
N GLU A 38 3.93 -23.26 10.68
CA GLU A 38 4.08 -22.13 11.61
C GLU A 38 5.44 -21.47 11.47
N GLN A 39 6.49 -22.25 11.21
CA GLN A 39 7.83 -21.73 11.01
C GLN A 39 7.92 -20.87 9.75
N GLU A 40 7.32 -21.31 8.66
CA GLU A 40 7.27 -20.56 7.40
C GLU A 40 6.47 -19.26 7.55
N LYS A 41 5.34 -19.32 8.23
CA LYS A 41 4.54 -18.13 8.53
C LYS A 41 5.32 -17.13 9.37
N GLN A 42 5.95 -17.58 10.43
CA GLN A 42 6.72 -16.72 11.30
C GLN A 42 7.89 -16.09 10.57
N LYS A 43 8.55 -16.83 9.70
CA LYS A 43 9.63 -16.32 8.86
C LYS A 43 9.13 -15.19 7.96
N THR A 44 7.99 -15.37 7.32
CA THR A 44 7.38 -14.35 6.45
C THR A 44 6.96 -13.12 7.25
N ILE A 45 6.36 -13.33 8.42
CA ILE A 45 5.98 -12.22 9.30
C ILE A 45 7.23 -11.42 9.69
N ASN A 46 8.28 -12.08 10.13
CA ASN A 46 9.52 -11.41 10.54
C ASN A 46 10.19 -10.66 9.38
N GLU A 47 10.02 -11.16 8.16
CA GLU A 47 10.56 -10.52 6.97
C GLU A 47 9.86 -9.20 6.64
N PHE A 48 8.56 -9.13 6.84
CA PHE A 48 7.75 -7.99 6.40
C PHE A 48 7.30 -7.05 7.52
N ILE A 49 7.12 -7.54 8.74
CA ILE A 49 6.62 -6.70 9.82
C ILE A 49 7.55 -5.51 10.07
N ASN A 50 6.95 -4.34 10.29
CA ASN A 50 7.64 -3.06 10.49
C ASN A 50 8.44 -2.56 9.29
N GLN A 51 8.30 -3.18 8.13
CA GLN A 51 8.89 -2.69 6.89
C GLN A 51 8.21 -1.41 6.44
N GLU A 52 8.98 -0.50 5.89
CA GLU A 52 8.46 0.73 5.31
C GLU A 52 8.06 0.49 3.87
N VAL A 53 6.89 1.01 3.50
CA VAL A 53 6.38 0.98 2.15
C VAL A 53 6.16 2.42 1.71
N LEU A 54 6.87 2.85 0.69
CA LEU A 54 6.64 4.16 0.09
C LEU A 54 5.51 4.02 -0.93
N LEU A 55 4.42 4.73 -0.70
CA LEU A 55 3.24 4.71 -1.56
C LEU A 55 3.15 6.05 -2.27
N THR A 56 3.13 6.03 -3.59
CA THR A 56 3.03 7.22 -4.43
C THR A 56 1.79 7.14 -5.28
N VAL A 57 0.87 8.07 -5.07
CA VAL A 57 -0.36 8.16 -5.85
C VAL A 57 -0.08 8.94 -7.12
N LEU A 58 -0.37 8.33 -8.26
CA LEU A 58 -0.26 8.93 -9.57
C LEU A 58 -1.63 8.91 -10.24
N LYS A 59 -1.73 9.51 -11.41
CA LYS A 59 -3.00 9.54 -12.13
C LYS A 59 -3.40 8.12 -12.58
N GLY A 60 -4.45 7.58 -11.97
CA GLY A 60 -4.98 6.26 -12.30
C GLY A 60 -4.13 5.09 -11.85
N LYS A 61 -3.10 5.33 -11.06
CA LYS A 61 -2.23 4.26 -10.56
C LYS A 61 -1.56 4.62 -9.26
N ILE A 62 -1.04 3.60 -8.59
CA ILE A 62 -0.24 3.75 -7.38
C ILE A 62 1.07 2.97 -7.56
N GLU A 63 2.18 3.58 -7.16
CA GLU A 63 3.46 2.90 -7.08
C GLU A 63 3.78 2.59 -5.62
N LEU A 64 4.15 1.35 -5.36
CA LEU A 64 4.63 0.90 -4.06
C LEU A 64 6.11 0.57 -4.16
N THR A 65 6.89 1.09 -3.24
CA THR A 65 8.31 0.75 -3.13
C THR A 65 8.56 0.14 -1.77
N LEU A 66 9.00 -1.11 -1.79
CA LEU A 66 9.37 -1.84 -0.59
C LEU A 66 10.88 -1.93 -0.53
N SER A 67 11.46 -1.48 0.57
CA SER A 67 12.89 -1.62 0.84
C SER A 67 13.11 -2.90 1.63
N ASN A 68 13.37 -3.97 0.90
CA ASN A 68 13.73 -5.26 1.48
C ASN A 68 15.24 -5.42 1.30
N LYS A 69 15.97 -5.34 2.37
CA LYS A 69 17.42 -5.50 2.27
C LYS A 69 17.78 -6.91 1.77
N PRO A 70 18.71 -7.04 0.81
CA PRO A 70 19.51 -5.97 0.19
C PRO A 70 18.86 -5.33 -1.04
N THR A 71 17.64 -5.71 -1.42
CA THR A 71 16.99 -5.26 -2.64
C THR A 71 15.82 -4.33 -2.37
N THR A 72 15.54 -3.48 -3.34
CA THR A 72 14.37 -2.61 -3.35
C THR A 72 13.43 -3.09 -4.45
N SER A 73 12.18 -3.35 -4.11
CA SER A 73 11.15 -3.78 -5.05
C SER A 73 10.17 -2.65 -5.31
N LYS A 74 9.88 -2.40 -6.56
CA LYS A 74 8.90 -1.40 -6.98
C LYS A 74 7.76 -2.08 -7.73
N ILE A 75 6.54 -1.79 -7.32
CA ILE A 75 5.34 -2.37 -7.89
C ILE A 75 4.41 -1.25 -8.32
N THR A 76 3.89 -1.33 -9.55
CA THR A 76 2.91 -0.38 -10.06
C THR A 76 1.57 -1.06 -10.17
N LEU A 77 0.55 -0.49 -9.51
CA LEU A 77 -0.81 -1.00 -9.53
C LEU A 77 -1.73 -0.04 -10.26
N GLN A 78 -2.59 -0.58 -11.12
CA GLN A 78 -3.57 0.19 -11.87
C GLN A 78 -4.89 0.25 -11.12
N ARG A 79 -5.57 1.39 -11.20
CA ARG A 79 -6.88 1.55 -10.59
C ARG A 79 -7.91 0.66 -11.29
N VAL A 80 -8.62 -0.14 -10.53
CA VAL A 80 -9.68 -1.01 -11.06
C VAL A 80 -11.07 -0.60 -10.59
N SER A 81 -11.15 0.08 -9.46
CA SER A 81 -12.38 0.66 -8.95
C SER A 81 -12.05 1.73 -7.93
N ASN A 82 -13.06 2.40 -7.36
CA ASN A 82 -12.83 3.33 -6.27
C ASN A 82 -12.14 2.61 -5.12
N ASN A 83 -11.05 3.17 -4.64
CA ASN A 83 -10.31 2.64 -3.49
C ASN A 83 -9.65 1.29 -3.72
N CYS A 84 -9.57 0.82 -4.97
CA CYS A 84 -8.94 -0.46 -5.27
C CYS A 84 -8.01 -0.37 -6.47
N TYR A 85 -6.79 -0.87 -6.29
CA TYR A 85 -5.75 -0.91 -7.31
C TYR A 85 -5.22 -2.34 -7.42
N SER A 86 -4.82 -2.75 -8.60
CA SER A 86 -4.40 -4.13 -8.83
C SER A 86 -3.30 -4.24 -9.88
N THR A 87 -2.49 -5.26 -9.73
CA THR A 87 -1.56 -5.70 -10.77
C THR A 87 -1.42 -7.22 -10.73
N THR A 88 -1.04 -7.78 -11.87
CA THR A 88 -0.80 -9.21 -11.99
C THR A 88 0.59 -9.42 -12.59
N ASP A 89 1.37 -10.29 -11.96
CA ASP A 89 2.69 -10.70 -12.44
C ASP A 89 2.74 -12.22 -12.40
N GLY A 90 2.69 -12.82 -13.59
CA GLY A 90 2.59 -14.26 -13.73
C GLY A 90 1.32 -14.80 -13.08
N ASN A 91 1.48 -15.69 -12.12
CA ASN A 91 0.37 -16.28 -11.39
C ASN A 91 -0.03 -15.52 -10.11
N ILE A 92 0.66 -14.43 -9.82
CA ILE A 92 0.45 -13.65 -8.60
C ILE A 92 -0.33 -12.39 -8.95
N THR A 93 -1.40 -12.14 -8.22
CA THR A 93 -2.17 -10.90 -8.29
C THR A 93 -2.00 -10.15 -6.99
N ILE A 94 -1.73 -8.86 -7.09
CA ILE A 94 -1.57 -7.98 -5.93
C ILE A 94 -2.65 -6.92 -6.00
N ASN A 95 -3.46 -6.83 -4.95
CA ASN A 95 -4.49 -5.82 -4.80
C ASN A 95 -4.15 -4.90 -3.63
N LEU A 96 -4.38 -3.62 -3.83
CA LEU A 96 -4.27 -2.62 -2.77
C LEU A 96 -5.64 -1.98 -2.60
N GLU A 97 -6.18 -2.07 -1.41
CA GLU A 97 -7.49 -1.54 -1.07
C GLU A 97 -7.36 -0.45 0.00
N LEU A 98 -7.99 0.69 -0.23
CA LEU A 98 -8.10 1.74 0.78
C LEU A 98 -9.21 1.34 1.75
N GLU A 99 -8.84 0.99 2.98
CA GLU A 99 -9.80 0.57 4.00
C GLU A 99 -10.39 1.75 4.77
N LYS A 100 -9.56 2.75 5.07
CA LYS A 100 -9.97 3.86 5.92
C LYS A 100 -9.21 5.12 5.54
N LYS A 101 -9.92 6.22 5.44
CA LYS A 101 -9.34 7.53 5.23
C LYS A 101 -10.13 8.57 6.01
N ASN A 102 -9.49 9.19 6.99
CA ASN A 102 -10.05 10.31 7.73
C ASN A 102 -8.92 11.26 8.16
N PHE A 103 -9.24 12.28 8.93
CA PHE A 103 -8.25 13.26 9.38
C PHE A 103 -7.15 12.66 10.25
N VAL A 104 -7.43 11.55 10.91
CA VAL A 104 -6.52 10.95 11.87
C VAL A 104 -5.69 9.85 11.25
N GLN A 105 -6.25 9.11 10.29
CA GLN A 105 -5.66 7.88 9.83
C GLN A 105 -6.02 7.55 8.39
N THR A 106 -5.04 7.09 7.64
CA THR A 106 -5.23 6.44 6.35
C THR A 106 -4.72 5.02 6.47
N LYS A 107 -5.56 4.06 6.10
CA LYS A 107 -5.25 2.64 6.19
C LYS A 107 -5.44 1.96 4.86
N TYR A 108 -4.44 1.19 4.45
CA TYR A 108 -4.50 0.35 3.25
C TYR A 108 -4.35 -1.11 3.63
N LYS A 109 -4.92 -1.96 2.81
CA LYS A 109 -4.74 -3.40 2.85
C LYS A 109 -4.13 -3.86 1.55
N LEU A 110 -2.97 -4.51 1.63
CA LEU A 110 -2.29 -5.09 0.49
C LEU A 110 -2.53 -6.60 0.53
N ILE A 111 -3.03 -7.15 -0.56
CA ILE A 111 -3.38 -8.56 -0.64
C ILE A 111 -2.63 -9.20 -1.78
N GLU A 112 -1.91 -10.28 -1.51
CA GLU A 112 -1.20 -11.05 -2.50
C GLU A 112 -1.89 -12.40 -2.70
N TYR A 113 -2.35 -12.66 -3.91
CA TYR A 113 -3.03 -13.89 -4.30
C TYR A 113 -2.17 -14.74 -5.22
N GLY A 114 -2.41 -16.03 -5.23
CA GLY A 114 -1.84 -16.95 -6.21
C GLY A 114 -0.52 -17.58 -5.84
N GLY A 115 0.00 -17.27 -4.66
CA GLY A 115 1.17 -17.95 -4.12
C GLY A 115 0.79 -19.22 -3.36
N THR A 116 1.69 -19.69 -2.52
CA THR A 116 1.46 -20.86 -1.66
C THR A 116 0.30 -20.62 -0.71
N ASP A 117 0.16 -19.39 -0.26
CA ASP A 117 -0.93 -18.94 0.58
C ASP A 117 -1.22 -17.48 0.25
N ASP A 118 -2.49 -17.08 0.35
CA ASP A 118 -2.85 -15.67 0.19
C ASP A 118 -2.37 -14.91 1.42
N LYS A 119 -1.69 -13.78 1.18
CA LYS A 119 -1.11 -12.97 2.24
C LYS A 119 -1.80 -11.62 2.30
N PHE A 120 -2.02 -11.16 3.52
CA PHE A 120 -2.65 -9.87 3.79
C PHE A 120 -1.69 -9.01 4.61
N PHE A 121 -1.45 -7.81 4.14
CA PHE A 121 -0.57 -6.86 4.81
C PHE A 121 -1.38 -5.63 5.17
N SER A 122 -1.36 -5.25 6.44
CA SER A 122 -1.98 -4.00 6.90
C SER A 122 -0.94 -2.89 6.90
N LEU A 123 -1.25 -1.80 6.19
CA LEU A 123 -0.37 -0.64 6.05
C LEU A 123 -0.88 0.56 6.84
#